data_1b1e858efd903586e946549a82e2c45a
#
_entry.id   1b1e858efd903586e946549a82e2c45a
#
_cell.length_a   1.000
_cell.length_b   1.000
_cell.length_c   1.000
_cell.angle_alpha   90.00
_cell.angle_beta   90.00
_cell.angle_gamma   90.00
#
_symmetry.space_group_name_H-M   'P 1'
#
loop_
_entity.id
_entity.type
_entity.pdbx_description
1 polymer ?
#
loop_
_entity_poly.entity_id
_entity_poly.type
_entity_poly.pdbx_seq_one_letter_code
_entity_poly.pdbx_strand_id
1 'polypeptide(L)'
;LIGELAPEFTLTDDAGNEFQSSSLDGSWRILFFYAKDGSPTCKRGCLTFKEQHDLFVSAGCQVIGIGEGTSESHAKFKKELGGLPFPLLADPDRAVADKFLVPVHLGMFPAKSSFLIGPDNRIHHVYDWLFRPRRHVARILKSLSSVTGGSD
;
A
#
# COMPACT_ATOMS: atom_id res chain seq x y z
N LEU A 1 7.65 6.22 -13.92
CA LEU A 1 7.93 5.27 -12.81
C LEU A 1 7.84 3.81 -13.23
N ILE A 2 6.90 3.47 -14.11
CA ILE A 2 6.76 2.08 -14.56
C ILE A 2 8.05 1.64 -15.25
N GLY A 3 8.58 0.48 -14.86
CA GLY A 3 9.83 -0.05 -15.33
C GLY A 3 11.05 0.39 -14.55
N GLU A 4 10.92 1.41 -13.72
CA GLU A 4 12.01 1.91 -12.89
C GLU A 4 12.14 1.10 -11.59
N LEU A 5 13.33 1.10 -11.01
CA LEU A 5 13.54 0.54 -9.69
C LEU A 5 12.73 1.33 -8.65
N ALA A 6 12.04 0.62 -7.78
CA ALA A 6 11.31 1.26 -6.69
C ALA A 6 12.29 1.92 -5.73
N PRO A 7 12.00 3.15 -5.26
CA PRO A 7 12.85 3.79 -4.25
C PRO A 7 12.97 2.94 -2.98
N GLU A 8 14.17 2.89 -2.42
CA GLU A 8 14.42 2.24 -1.15
C GLU A 8 13.98 3.15 -0.01
N PHE A 9 13.53 2.55 1.08
CA PHE A 9 13.11 3.33 2.25
C PHE A 9 13.23 2.51 3.54
N THR A 10 13.25 3.21 4.66
CA THR A 10 13.14 2.67 6.00
C THR A 10 12.12 3.51 6.76
N LEU A 11 11.09 2.87 7.27
CA LEU A 11 10.02 3.52 8.03
C LEU A 11 9.73 2.71 9.30
N THR A 12 8.98 3.31 10.23
CA THR A 12 8.53 2.60 11.43
C THR A 12 7.12 2.08 11.19
N ASP A 13 6.88 0.82 11.54
CA ASP A 13 5.56 0.22 11.39
C ASP A 13 4.62 0.55 12.57
N ASP A 14 3.38 0.09 12.49
CA ASP A 14 2.36 0.35 13.52
C ASP A 14 2.67 -0.31 14.86
N ALA A 15 3.57 -1.28 14.89
CA ALA A 15 4.02 -1.91 16.15
C ALA A 15 5.26 -1.21 16.74
N GLY A 16 5.77 -0.16 16.09
CA GLY A 16 6.94 0.57 16.54
C GLY A 16 8.26 -0.03 16.10
N ASN A 17 8.25 -1.01 15.22
CA ASN A 17 9.45 -1.66 14.71
C ASN A 17 9.93 -1.01 13.42
N GLU A 18 11.24 -1.05 13.19
CA GLU A 18 11.81 -0.59 11.94
C GLU A 18 11.42 -1.54 10.81
N PHE A 19 11.01 -0.97 9.68
CA PHE A 19 10.68 -1.70 8.47
C PHE A 19 11.54 -1.20 7.32
N GLN A 20 12.34 -2.09 6.75
CA GLN A 20 13.19 -1.75 5.61
C GLN A 20 12.59 -2.31 4.33
N SER A 21 12.57 -1.51 3.27
CA SER A 21 12.04 -1.95 1.97
C SER A 21 12.79 -3.17 1.42
N SER A 22 14.06 -3.34 1.79
CA SER A 22 14.86 -4.49 1.37
C SER A 22 14.31 -5.82 1.87
N SER A 23 13.51 -5.82 2.94
CA SER A 23 12.86 -7.04 3.43
C SER A 23 11.85 -7.61 2.43
N LEU A 24 11.46 -6.82 1.44
CA LEU A 24 10.51 -7.22 0.40
C LEU A 24 11.20 -7.71 -0.89
N ASP A 25 12.53 -7.67 -0.94
CA ASP A 25 13.28 -8.09 -2.12
C ASP A 25 12.92 -9.53 -2.51
N GLY A 26 12.77 -9.76 -3.81
CA GLY A 26 12.44 -11.07 -4.33
C GLY A 26 10.95 -11.44 -4.27
N SER A 27 10.10 -10.55 -3.74
CA SER A 27 8.67 -10.80 -3.60
C SER A 27 7.86 -9.80 -4.43
N TRP A 28 6.71 -10.25 -4.95
CA TRP A 28 5.68 -9.33 -5.39
C TRP A 28 5.14 -8.60 -4.17
N ARG A 29 4.88 -7.29 -4.30
CA ARG A 29 4.26 -6.51 -3.25
C ARG A 29 3.44 -5.37 -3.83
N ILE A 30 2.40 -5.02 -3.11
CA ILE A 30 1.61 -3.83 -3.36
C ILE A 30 1.85 -2.85 -2.21
N LEU A 31 2.29 -1.66 -2.53
CA LEU A 31 2.41 -0.57 -1.58
C LEU A 31 1.26 0.38 -1.83
N PHE A 32 0.36 0.55 -0.88
CA PHE A 32 -0.71 1.51 -1.05
C PHE A 32 -0.50 2.69 -0.11
N PHE A 33 -0.52 3.88 -0.69
CA PHE A 33 -0.33 5.14 0.03
C PHE A 33 -1.69 5.75 0.33
N TYR A 34 -1.84 6.26 1.55
CA TYR A 34 -3.05 6.96 1.96
C TYR A 34 -2.68 8.16 2.83
N ALA A 35 -3.56 9.17 2.88
CA ALA A 35 -3.20 10.44 3.51
C ALA A 35 -3.46 10.45 5.01
N LYS A 36 -4.61 9.95 5.47
CA LYS A 36 -5.03 10.19 6.85
C LYS A 36 -5.75 9.00 7.47
N ASP A 37 -5.26 8.57 8.63
CA ASP A 37 -5.94 7.58 9.45
C ASP A 37 -7.33 8.07 9.83
N GLY A 38 -8.31 7.17 9.77
CA GLY A 38 -9.66 7.47 10.19
C GLY A 38 -10.54 8.19 9.18
N SER A 39 -10.00 8.66 8.05
CA SER A 39 -10.87 9.21 7.02
C SER A 39 -11.74 8.10 6.40
N PRO A 40 -13.00 8.38 6.03
CA PRO A 40 -13.90 7.34 5.51
C PRO A 40 -13.34 6.60 4.29
N THR A 41 -12.69 7.31 3.38
CA THR A 41 -12.13 6.69 2.17
C THR A 41 -10.93 5.81 2.48
N CYS A 42 -10.02 6.26 3.36
CA CYS A 42 -8.86 5.48 3.79
C CYS A 42 -9.30 4.24 4.56
N LYS A 43 -10.33 4.39 5.41
CA LYS A 43 -10.90 3.27 6.15
C LYS A 43 -11.45 2.21 5.19
N ARG A 44 -12.24 2.61 4.20
CA ARG A 44 -12.77 1.68 3.20
C ARG A 44 -11.67 1.01 2.39
N GLY A 45 -10.63 1.75 2.04
CA GLY A 45 -9.48 1.21 1.32
C GLY A 45 -8.78 0.11 2.11
N CYS A 46 -8.44 0.38 3.36
CA CYS A 46 -7.79 -0.62 4.22
C CYS A 46 -8.67 -1.84 4.44
N LEU A 47 -9.97 -1.65 4.64
CA LEU A 47 -10.90 -2.76 4.82
C LEU A 47 -11.02 -3.61 3.55
N THR A 48 -10.98 -2.99 2.38
CA THR A 48 -11.04 -3.73 1.12
C THR A 48 -9.78 -4.59 0.93
N PHE A 49 -8.60 -4.07 1.21
CA PHE A 49 -7.37 -4.86 1.20
C PHE A 49 -7.43 -5.99 2.23
N LYS A 50 -8.00 -5.72 3.40
CA LYS A 50 -8.19 -6.74 4.44
C LYS A 50 -9.10 -7.87 3.94
N GLU A 51 -10.25 -7.53 3.35
CA GLU A 51 -11.21 -8.50 2.82
C GLU A 51 -10.60 -9.39 1.74
N GLN A 52 -9.74 -8.83 0.90
CA GLN A 52 -9.15 -9.52 -0.25
C GLN A 52 -7.75 -10.05 0.03
N HIS A 53 -7.26 -9.95 1.26
CA HIS A 53 -5.88 -10.29 1.61
C HIS A 53 -5.50 -11.72 1.23
N ASP A 54 -6.40 -12.69 1.40
CA ASP A 54 -6.12 -14.08 1.06
C ASP A 54 -5.81 -14.25 -0.43
N LEU A 55 -6.41 -13.45 -1.30
CA LEU A 55 -6.13 -13.49 -2.73
C LEU A 55 -4.73 -12.97 -3.04
N PHE A 56 -4.28 -11.95 -2.31
CA PHE A 56 -2.90 -11.46 -2.43
C PHE A 56 -1.91 -12.51 -1.96
N VAL A 57 -2.16 -13.13 -0.80
CA VAL A 57 -1.30 -14.20 -0.27
C VAL A 57 -1.22 -15.35 -1.25
N SER A 58 -2.34 -15.79 -1.82
CA SER A 58 -2.37 -16.87 -2.80
C SER A 58 -1.59 -16.54 -4.06
N ALA A 59 -1.51 -15.27 -4.43
CA ALA A 59 -0.73 -14.81 -5.58
C ALA A 59 0.74 -14.55 -5.24
N GLY A 60 1.16 -14.80 -4.00
CA GLY A 60 2.54 -14.53 -3.56
C GLY A 60 2.86 -13.05 -3.41
N CYS A 61 1.87 -12.22 -3.16
CA CYS A 61 2.02 -10.77 -3.08
C CYS A 61 1.83 -10.27 -1.65
N GLN A 62 2.80 -9.52 -1.14
CA GLN A 62 2.70 -8.87 0.16
C GLN A 62 1.95 -7.55 0.02
N VAL A 63 1.16 -7.20 1.04
CA VAL A 63 0.41 -5.95 1.09
C VAL A 63 0.99 -5.07 2.18
N ILE A 64 1.31 -3.83 1.86
CA ILE A 64 1.92 -2.87 2.78
C ILE A 64 1.20 -1.54 2.63
N GLY A 65 0.67 -1.01 3.73
CA GLY A 65 0.09 0.33 3.74
C GLY A 65 1.10 1.36 4.21
N ILE A 66 1.11 2.54 3.59
CA ILE A 66 1.97 3.65 3.97
C ILE A 66 1.09 4.90 4.13
N GLY A 67 1.01 5.41 5.34
CA GLY A 67 0.16 6.56 5.66
C GLY A 67 0.94 7.71 6.25
N GLU A 68 0.36 8.92 6.14
CA GLU A 68 1.00 10.14 6.62
C GLU A 68 0.90 10.35 8.13
N GLY A 69 0.38 9.40 8.88
CA GLY A 69 0.30 9.47 10.33
C GLY A 69 1.53 8.92 11.03
N THR A 70 1.51 9.02 12.35
CA THR A 70 2.55 8.42 13.21
C THR A 70 2.30 6.93 13.41
N SER A 71 3.30 6.24 13.94
CA SER A 71 3.18 4.83 14.32
C SER A 71 2.02 4.61 15.30
N GLU A 72 1.89 5.48 16.29
CA GLU A 72 0.83 5.43 17.29
C GLU A 72 -0.55 5.64 16.68
N SER A 73 -0.67 6.59 15.75
CA SER A 73 -1.91 6.85 15.02
C SER A 73 -2.31 5.63 14.19
N HIS A 74 -1.35 5.01 13.51
CA HIS A 74 -1.59 3.80 12.73
C HIS A 74 -2.00 2.61 13.59
N ALA A 75 -1.39 2.46 14.77
CA ALA A 75 -1.77 1.40 15.72
C ALA A 75 -3.22 1.55 16.16
N LYS A 76 -3.62 2.77 16.49
CA LYS A 76 -4.99 3.09 16.87
C LYS A 76 -5.97 2.83 15.74
N PHE A 77 -5.62 3.27 14.53
CA PHE A 77 -6.44 3.05 13.33
C PHE A 77 -6.62 1.57 13.05
N LYS A 78 -5.54 0.80 13.08
CA LYS A 78 -5.59 -0.65 12.89
C LYS A 78 -6.53 -1.31 13.91
N LYS A 79 -6.46 -0.90 15.16
CA LYS A 79 -7.32 -1.42 16.22
C LYS A 79 -8.80 -1.09 15.94
N GLU A 80 -9.08 0.13 15.51
CA GLU A 80 -10.43 0.55 15.14
C GLU A 80 -11.02 -0.28 14.01
N LEU A 81 -10.16 -0.78 13.10
CA LEU A 81 -10.58 -1.63 11.98
C LEU A 81 -10.67 -3.11 12.37
N GLY A 82 -10.48 -3.45 13.63
CA GLY A 82 -10.52 -4.85 14.09
C GLY A 82 -9.25 -5.63 13.76
N GLY A 83 -8.14 -4.94 13.54
CA GLY A 83 -6.88 -5.51 13.11
C GLY A 83 -6.75 -5.59 11.60
N LEU A 84 -5.52 -5.62 11.11
CA LEU A 84 -5.20 -5.80 9.70
C LEU A 84 -4.13 -6.87 9.56
N PRO A 85 -4.19 -7.73 8.55
CA PRO A 85 -3.19 -8.79 8.35
C PRO A 85 -1.90 -8.30 7.69
N PHE A 86 -1.72 -6.99 7.57
CA PHE A 86 -0.54 -6.37 6.95
C PHE A 86 -0.13 -5.14 7.76
N PRO A 87 1.14 -4.73 7.67
CA PRO A 87 1.63 -3.57 8.40
C PRO A 87 1.17 -2.24 7.78
N LEU A 88 1.09 -1.22 8.64
CA LEU A 88 0.94 0.16 8.24
C LEU A 88 2.21 0.89 8.63
N LEU A 89 2.87 1.52 7.66
CA LEU A 89 4.13 2.22 7.86
C LEU A 89 3.90 3.72 8.02
N ALA A 90 4.60 4.32 8.96
CA ALA A 90 4.46 5.73 9.28
C ALA A 90 5.36 6.59 8.40
N ASP A 91 4.75 7.48 7.63
CA ASP A 91 5.43 8.44 6.74
C ASP A 91 4.88 9.85 7.01
N PRO A 92 5.06 10.38 8.25
CA PRO A 92 4.37 11.60 8.69
C PRO A 92 4.76 12.84 7.92
N ASP A 93 5.96 12.91 7.38
CA ASP A 93 6.46 14.05 6.61
C ASP A 93 6.36 13.83 5.08
N ARG A 94 5.73 12.73 4.65
CA ARG A 94 5.60 12.36 3.24
C ARG A 94 6.93 12.09 2.52
N ALA A 95 8.00 11.85 3.24
CA ALA A 95 9.31 11.66 2.60
C ALA A 95 9.30 10.49 1.60
N VAL A 96 8.66 9.37 1.96
CA VAL A 96 8.58 8.20 1.07
C VAL A 96 7.54 8.41 -0.02
N ALA A 97 6.38 9.00 0.32
CA ALA A 97 5.38 9.35 -0.69
C ALA A 97 5.99 10.25 -1.78
N ASP A 98 6.82 11.21 -1.38
CA ASP A 98 7.49 12.09 -2.34
C ASP A 98 8.50 11.33 -3.22
N LYS A 99 9.21 10.36 -2.66
CA LYS A 99 10.13 9.50 -3.45
C LYS A 99 9.37 8.71 -4.52
N PHE A 100 8.15 8.30 -4.23
CA PHE A 100 7.30 7.58 -5.17
C PHE A 100 6.47 8.52 -6.05
N LEU A 101 6.68 9.83 -5.94
CA LEU A 101 5.96 10.85 -6.71
C LEU A 101 4.45 10.77 -6.51
N VAL A 102 4.01 10.39 -5.32
CA VAL A 102 2.58 10.40 -4.98
C VAL A 102 2.11 11.86 -4.94
N PRO A 103 1.08 12.22 -5.71
CA PRO A 103 0.62 13.61 -5.75
C PRO A 103 0.18 14.12 -4.38
N VAL A 104 0.50 15.38 -4.09
CA VAL A 104 -0.06 16.06 -2.94
C VAL A 104 -1.53 16.33 -3.25
N HIS A 105 -2.41 16.04 -2.30
CA HIS A 105 -3.83 16.28 -2.50
C HIS A 105 -4.12 17.78 -2.60
N LEU A 106 -5.14 18.11 -3.39
CA LEU A 106 -5.63 19.48 -3.53
C LEU A 106 -7.00 19.57 -2.86
N GLY A 107 -7.18 20.58 -2.02
CA GLY A 107 -8.42 20.76 -1.29
C GLY A 107 -8.68 19.62 -0.31
N MET A 108 -9.89 19.07 -0.35
CA MET A 108 -10.33 18.04 0.59
C MET A 108 -10.11 16.60 0.09
N PHE A 109 -9.51 16.42 -1.08
CA PHE A 109 -9.34 15.09 -1.68
C PHE A 109 -7.88 14.65 -1.55
N PRO A 110 -7.55 13.80 -0.55
CA PRO A 110 -6.20 13.28 -0.43
C PRO A 110 -5.86 12.37 -1.61
N ALA A 111 -4.66 12.53 -2.13
CA ALA A 111 -4.17 11.65 -3.18
C ALA A 111 -3.93 10.26 -2.61
N LYS A 112 -4.32 9.25 -3.35
CA LYS A 112 -4.15 7.85 -3.01
C LYS A 112 -3.59 7.13 -4.22
N SER A 113 -2.50 6.41 -4.00
CA SER A 113 -1.81 5.68 -5.07
C SER A 113 -1.37 4.32 -4.56
N SER A 114 -1.43 3.32 -5.42
CA SER A 114 -0.89 2.00 -5.13
C SER A 114 0.11 1.60 -6.20
N PHE A 115 1.19 0.98 -5.77
CA PHE A 115 2.29 0.56 -6.64
C PHE A 115 2.46 -0.94 -6.57
N LEU A 116 2.33 -1.62 -7.70
CA LEU A 116 2.64 -3.03 -7.80
C LEU A 116 4.11 -3.17 -8.20
N ILE A 117 4.90 -3.78 -7.34
CA ILE A 117 6.35 -3.93 -7.50
C ILE A 117 6.69 -5.41 -7.57
N GLY A 118 7.50 -5.78 -8.55
CA GLY A 118 7.86 -7.17 -8.77
C GLY A 118 9.08 -7.64 -7.99
N PRO A 119 9.40 -8.94 -8.09
CA PRO A 119 10.58 -9.53 -7.43
C PRO A 119 11.91 -8.90 -7.86
N ASP A 120 11.94 -8.25 -9.01
CA ASP A 120 13.10 -7.51 -9.52
C ASP A 120 13.21 -6.10 -8.95
N ASN A 121 12.35 -5.74 -8.00
CA ASN A 121 12.25 -4.42 -7.39
C ASN A 121 11.86 -3.30 -8.37
N ARG A 122 11.27 -3.67 -9.50
CA ARG A 122 10.78 -2.69 -10.48
C ARG A 122 9.29 -2.48 -10.35
N ILE A 123 8.88 -1.25 -10.60
CA ILE A 123 7.46 -0.86 -10.57
C ILE A 123 6.81 -1.38 -11.86
N HIS A 124 5.81 -2.24 -11.72
CA HIS A 124 5.07 -2.81 -12.84
C HIS A 124 3.80 -2.04 -13.16
N HIS A 125 3.09 -1.58 -12.14
CA HIS A 125 1.85 -0.81 -12.30
C HIS A 125 1.74 0.25 -11.24
N VAL A 126 1.07 1.35 -11.60
CA VAL A 126 0.72 2.43 -10.69
C VAL A 126 -0.79 2.66 -10.82
N TYR A 127 -1.47 2.71 -9.70
CA TYR A 127 -2.92 2.91 -9.65
C TYR A 127 -3.24 4.11 -8.78
N ASP A 128 -4.03 5.03 -9.31
CA ASP A 128 -4.57 6.15 -8.54
C ASP A 128 -6.03 5.85 -8.22
N TRP A 129 -6.43 6.15 -6.98
CA TRP A 129 -7.80 5.91 -6.55
C TRP A 129 -8.24 6.96 -5.53
N LEU A 130 -9.54 7.34 -5.60
CA LEU A 130 -10.12 8.30 -4.66
C LEU A 130 -11.33 7.74 -3.94
N PHE A 131 -12.31 7.20 -4.69
CA PHE A 131 -13.63 6.89 -4.14
C PHE A 131 -14.09 5.44 -4.30
N ARG A 132 -13.36 4.61 -5.02
CA ARG A 132 -13.81 3.25 -5.37
C ARG A 132 -12.78 2.19 -5.01
N PRO A 133 -12.54 1.98 -3.70
CA PRO A 133 -11.50 1.05 -3.27
C PRO A 133 -11.71 -0.38 -3.76
N ARG A 134 -12.94 -0.87 -3.81
CA ARG A 134 -13.21 -2.23 -4.31
C ARG A 134 -12.81 -2.41 -5.76
N ARG A 135 -13.13 -1.44 -6.60
CA ARG A 135 -12.74 -1.46 -8.02
C ARG A 135 -11.23 -1.36 -8.17
N HIS A 136 -10.61 -0.53 -7.35
CA HIS A 136 -9.16 -0.35 -7.32
C HIS A 136 -8.45 -1.67 -6.99
N VAL A 137 -8.85 -2.32 -5.90
CA VAL A 137 -8.26 -3.59 -5.48
C VAL A 137 -8.50 -4.69 -6.51
N ALA A 138 -9.70 -4.74 -7.11
CA ALA A 138 -9.99 -5.71 -8.16
C ALA A 138 -9.08 -5.54 -9.38
N ARG A 139 -8.78 -4.31 -9.77
CA ARG A 139 -7.83 -4.03 -10.87
C ARG A 139 -6.42 -4.49 -10.54
N ILE A 140 -5.98 -4.28 -9.31
CA ILE A 140 -4.66 -4.74 -8.86
C ILE A 140 -4.59 -6.26 -8.94
N LEU A 141 -5.59 -6.96 -8.43
CA LEU A 141 -5.64 -8.42 -8.45
C LEU A 141 -5.64 -8.97 -9.87
N LYS A 142 -6.34 -8.32 -10.79
CA LYS A 142 -6.36 -8.70 -12.20
C LYS A 142 -4.96 -8.55 -12.82
N SER A 143 -4.30 -7.44 -12.57
CA SER A 143 -2.94 -7.20 -13.07
C SER A 143 -1.95 -8.22 -12.49
N LEU A 144 -2.07 -8.50 -11.21
CA LEU A 144 -1.22 -9.46 -10.50
C LEU A 144 -1.38 -10.86 -11.08
N SER A 145 -2.61 -11.30 -11.31
CA SER A 145 -2.90 -12.58 -11.93
C SER A 145 -2.25 -12.70 -13.31
N SER A 146 -2.32 -11.63 -14.10
CA SER A 146 -1.72 -11.57 -15.44
C SER A 146 -0.20 -11.75 -15.42
N VAL A 147 0.50 -11.13 -14.45
CA VAL A 147 1.98 -11.17 -14.41
C VAL A 147 2.53 -12.35 -13.63
N THR A 148 1.75 -12.96 -12.75
CA THR A 148 2.19 -14.14 -11.97
C THR A 148 1.80 -15.45 -12.60
N GLY A 149 1.03 -15.43 -13.70
CA GLY A 149 0.53 -16.64 -14.31
C GLY A 149 -0.54 -17.35 -13.50
N GLY A 150 -1.17 -16.63 -12.54
CA GLY A 150 -2.19 -17.20 -11.65
C GLY A 150 -3.51 -17.52 -12.31
N SER A 151 -3.56 -17.52 -13.62
CA SER A 151 -4.74 -17.89 -14.41
C SER A 151 -4.95 -19.39 -14.55
N ASP A 152 -4.06 -20.16 -14.03
CA ASP A 152 -4.11 -21.62 -14.14
C ASP A 152 -5.28 -22.24 -13.39
#